data_25c451d51337c69e93457c0a29322dae
#
_entry.id   25c451d51337c69e93457c0a29322dae
#
_cell.length_a   1.000
_cell.length_b   1.000
_cell.length_c   1.000
_cell.angle_alpha   90.00
_cell.angle_beta   90.00
_cell.angle_gamma   90.00
#
_symmetry.space_group_name_H-M   'P 1'
#
loop_
_entity.id
_entity.type
_entity.pdbx_description
1 polymer ?
#
loop_
_entity_poly.entity_id
_entity_poly.type
_entity_poly.pdbx_seq_one_letter_code
_entity_poly.pdbx_strand_id
1 'polypeptide(L)'
;MEGRASILLRGFQLSLRAALGATIAYALAEAFELPHPVYALVAAIVVTDLYPTETTNLGLQRLAATFIGAACGVLLWSAVEPREWVIGLGILIAMAICHVCNFSGGAKVAGFVSAVVLLSYGEHPWVHAWYRLSETILGIGVAWLISLVPRLIQLDKKPDKPPTT
;
A
#
# COMPACT_ATOMS: atom_id res chain seq x y z
N MET A 1 -5.34 -3.20 35.10
CA MET A 1 -4.38 -2.17 34.69
C MET A 1 -3.33 -2.71 33.71
N GLU A 2 -2.99 -3.99 33.74
CA GLU A 2 -2.03 -4.64 32.80
C GLU A 2 -2.44 -4.57 31.31
N GLY A 3 -3.75 -4.64 30.99
CA GLY A 3 -4.20 -4.60 29.61
C GLY A 3 -3.97 -3.26 28.87
N ARG A 4 -3.98 -2.13 29.55
CA ARG A 4 -3.72 -0.81 28.94
C ARG A 4 -2.24 -0.61 28.60
N ALA A 5 -1.35 -1.04 29.49
CA ALA A 5 0.09 -0.93 29.23
C ALA A 5 0.53 -1.79 28.05
N SER A 6 0.01 -3.01 27.92
CA SER A 6 0.32 -3.90 26.79
C SER A 6 -0.20 -3.36 25.45
N ILE A 7 -1.38 -2.73 25.43
CA ILE A 7 -1.92 -2.08 24.21
C ILE A 7 -1.05 -0.89 23.79
N LEU A 8 -0.63 -0.05 24.75
CA LEU A 8 0.24 1.09 24.46
C LEU A 8 1.60 0.66 23.93
N LEU A 9 2.21 -0.38 24.54
CA LEU A 9 3.49 -0.92 24.10
C LEU A 9 3.40 -1.52 22.68
N ARG A 10 2.33 -2.23 22.35
CA ARG A 10 2.08 -2.74 20.98
C ARG A 10 1.93 -1.60 19.98
N GLY A 11 1.13 -0.59 20.32
CA GLY A 11 0.95 0.59 19.49
C GLY A 11 2.25 1.34 19.25
N PHE A 12 3.05 1.53 20.29
CA PHE A 12 4.36 2.19 20.19
C PHE A 12 5.33 1.40 19.31
N GLN A 13 5.39 0.07 19.47
CA GLN A 13 6.25 -0.79 18.66
C GLN A 13 5.85 -0.76 17.17
N LEU A 14 4.55 -0.78 16.89
CA LEU A 14 4.04 -0.67 15.52
C LEU A 14 4.38 0.70 14.91
N SER A 15 4.16 1.77 15.67
CA SER A 15 4.46 3.13 15.23
C SER A 15 5.95 3.32 14.95
N LEU A 16 6.82 2.79 15.80
CA LEU A 16 8.27 2.85 15.59
C LEU A 16 8.70 2.10 14.33
N ARG A 17 8.16 0.90 14.11
CA ARG A 17 8.43 0.12 12.89
C ARG A 17 7.94 0.84 11.64
N ALA A 18 6.73 1.37 11.67
CA ALA A 18 6.17 2.13 10.55
C ALA A 18 7.00 3.38 10.25
N ALA A 19 7.42 4.12 11.28
CA ALA A 19 8.24 5.31 11.11
C ALA A 19 9.62 4.97 10.50
N LEU A 20 10.30 3.96 11.03
CA LEU A 20 11.58 3.49 10.47
C LEU A 20 11.43 3.00 9.04
N GLY A 21 10.38 2.19 8.77
CA GLY A 21 10.10 1.68 7.43
C GLY A 21 9.84 2.78 6.42
N ALA A 22 9.04 3.74 6.81
CA ALA A 22 8.71 4.89 5.99
C ALA A 22 9.94 5.75 5.66
N THR A 23 10.77 6.03 6.68
CA THR A 23 11.99 6.84 6.51
C THR A 23 12.99 6.15 5.60
N ILE A 24 13.22 4.85 5.79
CA ILE A 24 14.15 4.06 4.95
C ILE A 24 13.60 3.95 3.53
N ALA A 25 12.31 3.66 3.36
CA ALA A 25 11.68 3.55 2.04
C ALA A 25 11.76 4.88 1.27
N TYR A 26 11.54 6.00 1.95
CA TYR A 26 11.68 7.33 1.38
C TYR A 26 13.12 7.61 0.94
N ALA A 27 14.09 7.38 1.83
CA ALA A 27 15.52 7.62 1.53
C ALA A 27 16.03 6.76 0.37
N LEU A 28 15.59 5.48 0.30
CA LEU A 28 15.93 4.61 -0.82
C LEU A 28 15.28 5.06 -2.12
N ALA A 29 14.02 5.50 -2.08
CA ALA A 29 13.33 6.01 -3.25
C ALA A 29 14.01 7.28 -3.81
N GLU A 30 14.48 8.18 -2.94
CA GLU A 30 15.31 9.33 -3.35
C GLU A 30 16.66 8.88 -3.93
N ALA A 31 17.34 7.92 -3.31
CA ALA A 31 18.62 7.41 -3.78
C ALA A 31 18.52 6.72 -5.16
N PHE A 32 17.37 6.13 -5.48
CA PHE A 32 17.05 5.57 -6.80
C PHE A 32 16.44 6.60 -7.77
N GLU A 33 16.43 7.87 -7.40
CA GLU A 33 15.88 8.97 -8.22
C GLU A 33 14.44 8.71 -8.69
N LEU A 34 13.64 8.04 -7.86
CA LEU A 34 12.22 7.82 -8.17
C LEU A 34 11.46 9.15 -8.10
N PRO A 35 10.57 9.43 -9.08
CA PRO A 35 9.93 10.76 -9.21
C PRO A 35 9.06 11.14 -8.01
N HIS A 36 8.54 10.15 -7.28
CA HIS A 36 7.57 10.39 -6.22
C HIS A 36 7.86 9.52 -4.97
N PRO A 37 8.95 9.77 -4.23
CA PRO A 37 9.37 8.99 -3.05
C PRO A 37 8.30 8.81 -1.99
N VAL A 38 7.36 9.76 -1.91
CA VAL A 38 6.20 9.74 -0.99
C VAL A 38 5.37 8.46 -1.11
N TYR A 39 5.29 7.85 -2.29
CA TYR A 39 4.48 6.64 -2.45
C TYR A 39 5.15 5.38 -1.91
N ALA A 40 6.48 5.31 -1.94
CA ALA A 40 7.23 4.27 -1.26
C ALA A 40 7.07 4.38 0.25
N LEU A 41 7.15 5.60 0.80
CA LEU A 41 6.87 5.91 2.21
C LEU A 41 5.46 5.46 2.62
N VAL A 42 4.44 5.87 1.88
CA VAL A 42 3.04 5.49 2.17
C VAL A 42 2.84 3.97 2.02
N ALA A 43 3.50 3.33 1.05
CA ALA A 43 3.44 1.88 0.91
C ALA A 43 4.01 1.19 2.14
N ALA A 44 5.17 1.63 2.63
CA ALA A 44 5.80 1.07 3.83
C ALA A 44 4.90 1.21 5.07
N ILE A 45 4.31 2.39 5.31
CA ILE A 45 3.42 2.61 6.47
C ILE A 45 2.23 1.67 6.43
N VAL A 46 1.54 1.60 5.28
CA VAL A 46 0.25 0.90 5.17
C VAL A 46 0.41 -0.62 5.30
N VAL A 47 1.55 -1.19 4.87
CA VAL A 47 1.76 -2.65 4.93
C VAL A 47 2.49 -3.09 6.19
N THR A 48 3.04 -2.17 7.00
CA THR A 48 3.74 -2.52 8.24
C THR A 48 2.78 -3.10 9.27
N ASP A 49 3.10 -4.30 9.76
CA ASP A 49 2.41 -4.95 10.87
C ASP A 49 3.42 -5.51 11.88
N LEU A 50 2.92 -5.91 13.05
CA LEU A 50 3.72 -6.57 14.08
C LEU A 50 4.08 -8.01 13.70
N TYR A 51 3.30 -8.62 12.81
CA TYR A 51 3.46 -9.99 12.36
C TYR A 51 3.95 -10.02 10.90
N PRO A 52 5.07 -10.70 10.59
CA PRO A 52 5.58 -10.77 9.21
C PRO A 52 4.56 -11.34 8.20
N THR A 53 3.75 -12.30 8.64
CA THR A 53 2.69 -12.88 7.80
C THR A 53 1.63 -11.86 7.42
N GLU A 54 1.21 -11.01 8.35
CA GLU A 54 0.26 -9.94 8.07
C GLU A 54 0.87 -8.87 7.16
N THR A 55 2.14 -8.47 7.41
CA THR A 55 2.88 -7.57 6.52
C THR A 55 2.93 -8.11 5.09
N THR A 56 3.19 -9.42 4.91
CA THR A 56 3.19 -10.05 3.59
C THR A 56 1.81 -10.02 2.94
N ASN A 57 0.76 -10.35 3.68
CA ASN A 57 -0.61 -10.34 3.17
C ASN A 57 -1.06 -8.94 2.77
N LEU A 58 -0.79 -7.94 3.60
CA LEU A 58 -1.08 -6.53 3.29
C LEU A 58 -0.27 -6.05 2.09
N GLY A 59 1.00 -6.44 1.99
CA GLY A 59 1.86 -6.15 0.87
C GLY A 59 1.33 -6.70 -0.45
N LEU A 60 0.94 -7.97 -0.47
CA LEU A 60 0.37 -8.60 -1.66
C LEU A 60 -0.95 -7.94 -2.09
N GLN A 61 -1.84 -7.65 -1.14
CA GLN A 61 -3.10 -6.94 -1.42
C GLN A 61 -2.83 -5.55 -2.00
N ARG A 62 -1.86 -4.81 -1.44
CA ARG A 62 -1.48 -3.50 -1.92
C ARG A 62 -0.86 -3.56 -3.32
N LEU A 63 0.02 -4.53 -3.57
CA LEU A 63 0.64 -4.73 -4.88
C LEU A 63 -0.40 -5.04 -5.96
N ALA A 64 -1.30 -6.00 -5.70
CA ALA A 64 -2.40 -6.34 -6.60
C ALA A 64 -3.30 -5.13 -6.87
N ALA A 65 -3.66 -4.38 -5.82
CA ALA A 65 -4.47 -3.17 -5.95
C ALA A 65 -3.78 -2.08 -6.77
N THR A 66 -2.48 -1.87 -6.57
CA THR A 66 -1.70 -0.91 -7.36
C THR A 66 -1.65 -1.31 -8.83
N PHE A 67 -1.46 -2.60 -9.12
CA PHE A 67 -1.48 -3.10 -10.49
C PHE A 67 -2.85 -2.92 -11.17
N ILE A 68 -3.93 -3.30 -10.50
CA ILE A 68 -5.31 -3.13 -11.00
C ILE A 68 -5.61 -1.65 -11.23
N GLY A 69 -5.30 -0.79 -10.25
CA GLY A 69 -5.55 0.64 -10.36
C GLY A 69 -4.76 1.30 -11.50
N ALA A 70 -3.48 0.96 -11.62
CA ALA A 70 -2.62 1.47 -12.69
C ALA A 70 -3.12 1.01 -14.07
N ALA A 71 -3.46 -0.27 -14.23
CA ALA A 71 -4.00 -0.79 -15.48
C ALA A 71 -5.33 -0.11 -15.87
N CYS A 72 -6.26 0.05 -14.92
CA CYS A 72 -7.52 0.76 -15.15
C CYS A 72 -7.27 2.23 -15.55
N GLY A 73 -6.37 2.93 -14.86
CA GLY A 73 -6.04 4.31 -15.17
C GLY A 73 -5.48 4.47 -16.59
N VAL A 74 -4.50 3.63 -16.96
CA VAL A 74 -3.89 3.65 -18.30
C VAL A 74 -4.89 3.30 -19.40
N LEU A 75 -5.71 2.26 -19.20
CA LEU A 75 -6.70 1.84 -20.19
C LEU A 75 -7.76 2.92 -20.41
N LEU A 76 -8.25 3.53 -19.35
CA LEU A 76 -9.22 4.63 -19.48
C LEU A 76 -8.60 5.87 -20.13
N TRP A 77 -7.37 6.22 -19.77
CA TRP A 77 -6.66 7.33 -20.39
C TRP A 77 -6.47 7.12 -21.90
N SER A 78 -6.22 5.88 -22.34
CA SER A 78 -6.05 5.55 -23.75
C SER A 78 -7.38 5.48 -24.54
N ALA A 79 -8.49 5.26 -23.84
CA ALA A 79 -9.81 5.09 -24.47
C ALA A 79 -10.63 6.39 -24.52
N VAL A 80 -10.46 7.29 -23.56
CA VAL A 80 -11.28 8.48 -23.39
C VAL A 80 -10.39 9.65 -22.95
N GLU A 81 -10.63 10.84 -23.52
CA GLU A 81 -9.95 12.05 -23.07
C GLU A 81 -10.16 12.28 -21.55
N PRO A 82 -9.09 12.56 -20.79
CA PRO A 82 -9.19 12.75 -19.34
C PRO A 82 -10.06 13.96 -19.00
N ARG A 83 -11.21 13.69 -18.36
CA ARG A 83 -12.13 14.69 -17.80
C ARG A 83 -12.46 14.30 -16.38
N GLU A 84 -13.04 15.20 -15.59
CA GLU A 84 -13.34 14.96 -14.18
C GLU A 84 -14.20 13.71 -13.95
N TRP A 85 -15.19 13.46 -14.79
CA TRP A 85 -16.05 12.27 -14.68
C TRP A 85 -15.32 10.97 -15.02
N VAL A 86 -14.27 10.99 -15.86
CA VAL A 86 -13.45 9.82 -16.19
C VAL A 86 -12.65 9.36 -14.97
N ILE A 87 -12.23 10.31 -14.12
CA ILE A 87 -11.55 9.99 -12.85
C ILE A 87 -12.50 9.20 -11.95
N GLY A 88 -13.74 9.68 -11.79
CA GLY A 88 -14.76 8.98 -11.01
C GLY A 88 -15.06 7.58 -11.54
N LEU A 89 -15.16 7.44 -12.87
CA LEU A 89 -15.34 6.15 -13.53
C LEU A 89 -14.15 5.20 -13.29
N GLY A 90 -12.92 5.72 -13.37
CA GLY A 90 -11.70 4.97 -13.10
C GLY A 90 -11.64 4.44 -11.67
N ILE A 91 -11.99 5.26 -10.69
CA ILE A 91 -12.10 4.85 -9.29
C ILE A 91 -13.13 3.72 -9.14
N LEU A 92 -14.31 3.91 -9.71
CA LEU A 92 -15.41 2.94 -9.62
C LEU A 92 -15.04 1.60 -10.23
N ILE A 93 -14.48 1.58 -11.44
CA ILE A 93 -14.08 0.35 -12.14
C ILE A 93 -12.95 -0.35 -11.39
N ALA A 94 -11.89 0.38 -10.99
CA ALA A 94 -10.77 -0.21 -10.27
C ALA A 94 -11.20 -0.84 -8.94
N MET A 95 -12.06 -0.16 -8.18
CA MET A 95 -12.60 -0.70 -6.93
C MET A 95 -13.51 -1.90 -7.16
N ALA A 96 -14.39 -1.85 -8.17
CA ALA A 96 -15.27 -2.96 -8.53
C ALA A 96 -14.48 -4.22 -8.90
N ILE A 97 -13.44 -4.09 -9.72
CA ILE A 97 -12.55 -5.20 -10.10
C ILE A 97 -11.90 -5.80 -8.85
N CYS A 98 -11.38 -4.98 -7.93
CA CYS A 98 -10.81 -5.48 -6.67
C CYS A 98 -11.82 -6.27 -5.85
N HIS A 99 -13.08 -5.85 -5.78
CA HIS A 99 -14.13 -6.59 -5.07
C HIS A 99 -14.46 -7.92 -5.75
N VAL A 100 -14.56 -7.94 -7.08
CA VAL A 100 -14.81 -9.18 -7.86
C VAL A 100 -13.64 -10.17 -7.71
N CYS A 101 -12.40 -9.67 -7.69
CA CYS A 101 -11.21 -10.50 -7.50
C CYS A 101 -10.94 -10.88 -6.02
N ASN A 102 -11.84 -10.53 -5.10
CA ASN A 102 -11.71 -10.79 -3.66
C ASN A 102 -10.51 -10.11 -2.97
N PHE A 103 -10.04 -9.01 -3.54
CA PHE A 103 -8.99 -8.13 -2.97
C PHE A 103 -9.60 -6.88 -2.31
N SER A 104 -10.69 -7.07 -1.57
CA SER A 104 -11.46 -5.96 -0.98
C SER A 104 -10.62 -5.04 -0.07
N GLY A 105 -9.62 -5.59 0.64
CA GLY A 105 -8.71 -4.80 1.48
C GLY A 105 -7.86 -3.78 0.69
N GLY A 106 -7.58 -4.05 -0.58
CA GLY A 106 -6.84 -3.16 -1.47
C GLY A 106 -7.70 -2.22 -2.33
N ALA A 107 -9.03 -2.37 -2.34
CA ALA A 107 -9.91 -1.67 -3.28
C ALA A 107 -9.73 -0.13 -3.26
N LYS A 108 -9.62 0.47 -2.07
CA LYS A 108 -9.40 1.92 -1.93
C LYS A 108 -8.07 2.37 -2.54
N VAL A 109 -7.04 1.51 -2.43
CA VAL A 109 -5.73 1.77 -3.04
C VAL A 109 -5.82 1.72 -4.56
N ALA A 110 -6.53 0.74 -5.13
CA ALA A 110 -6.74 0.64 -6.57
C ALA A 110 -7.47 1.88 -7.13
N GLY A 111 -8.53 2.33 -6.46
CA GLY A 111 -9.24 3.56 -6.82
C GLY A 111 -8.32 4.77 -6.79
N PHE A 112 -7.54 4.93 -5.71
CA PHE A 112 -6.58 6.03 -5.58
C PHE A 112 -5.51 6.00 -6.69
N VAL A 113 -4.92 4.84 -6.96
CA VAL A 113 -3.88 4.70 -8.01
C VAL A 113 -4.45 5.00 -9.40
N SER A 114 -5.65 4.51 -9.71
CA SER A 114 -6.34 4.82 -10.96
C SER A 114 -6.56 6.32 -11.15
N ALA A 115 -7.03 7.01 -10.09
CA ALA A 115 -7.21 8.45 -10.11
C ALA A 115 -5.89 9.20 -10.35
N VAL A 116 -4.83 8.79 -9.66
CA VAL A 116 -3.52 9.45 -9.81
C VAL A 116 -2.94 9.26 -11.21
N VAL A 117 -3.06 8.06 -11.79
CA VAL A 117 -2.61 7.81 -13.17
C VAL A 117 -3.41 8.66 -14.18
N LEU A 118 -4.72 8.80 -13.97
CA LEU A 118 -5.57 9.65 -14.82
C LEU A 118 -5.28 11.15 -14.65
N LEU A 119 -4.92 11.58 -13.43
CA LEU A 119 -4.57 12.98 -13.13
C LEU A 119 -3.15 13.34 -13.55
N SER A 120 -2.30 12.36 -13.81
CA SER A 120 -0.95 12.61 -14.31
C SER A 120 -1.03 13.10 -15.76
N TYR A 121 -1.22 14.39 -15.95
CA TYR A 121 -1.30 15.10 -17.24
C TYR A 121 0.05 15.06 -17.99
N GLY A 122 0.61 13.88 -18.19
CA GLY A 122 1.86 13.71 -18.89
C GLY A 122 1.66 12.92 -20.18
N GLU A 123 2.58 13.08 -21.13
CA GLU A 123 2.54 12.44 -22.45
C GLU A 123 2.61 10.89 -22.39
N HIS A 124 2.94 10.31 -21.19
CA HIS A 124 3.21 8.87 -21.06
C HIS A 124 2.62 8.26 -19.77
N PRO A 125 1.32 7.92 -19.74
CA PRO A 125 0.68 7.34 -18.56
C PRO A 125 1.29 5.99 -18.13
N TRP A 126 1.86 5.24 -19.07
CA TRP A 126 2.56 3.98 -18.81
C TRP A 126 3.79 4.18 -17.93
N VAL A 127 4.51 5.28 -18.11
CA VAL A 127 5.69 5.62 -17.31
C VAL A 127 5.28 5.90 -15.86
N HIS A 128 4.22 6.65 -15.65
CA HIS A 128 3.67 6.91 -14.32
C HIS A 128 3.16 5.63 -13.64
N ALA A 129 2.47 4.76 -14.38
CA ALA A 129 2.02 3.47 -13.88
C ALA A 129 3.20 2.60 -13.42
N TRP A 130 4.30 2.58 -14.20
CA TRP A 130 5.50 1.85 -13.86
C TRP A 130 6.20 2.39 -12.61
N TYR A 131 6.36 3.71 -12.49
CA TYR A 131 6.91 4.32 -11.29
C TYR A 131 6.08 4.00 -10.05
N ARG A 132 4.75 4.04 -10.14
CA ARG A 132 3.86 3.65 -9.06
C ARG A 132 4.09 2.23 -8.59
N LEU A 133 4.26 1.31 -9.52
CA LEU A 133 4.52 -0.09 -9.20
C LEU A 133 5.88 -0.24 -8.50
N SER A 134 6.92 0.40 -9.03
CA SER A 134 8.27 0.37 -8.47
C SER A 134 8.33 0.94 -7.05
N GLU A 135 7.73 2.09 -6.83
CA GLU A 135 7.62 2.75 -5.51
C GLU A 135 6.86 1.87 -4.50
N THR A 136 5.79 1.22 -4.95
CA THR A 136 5.01 0.31 -4.11
C THR A 136 5.83 -0.94 -3.74
N ILE A 137 6.52 -1.55 -4.69
CA ILE A 137 7.38 -2.72 -4.46
C ILE A 137 8.49 -2.36 -3.46
N LEU A 138 9.14 -1.21 -3.64
CA LEU A 138 10.20 -0.75 -2.75
C LEU A 138 9.67 -0.55 -1.32
N GLY A 139 8.54 0.13 -1.14
CA GLY A 139 7.94 0.34 0.16
C GLY A 139 7.53 -0.97 0.86
N ILE A 140 6.93 -1.91 0.12
CA ILE A 140 6.58 -3.24 0.63
C ILE A 140 7.84 -4.01 1.04
N GLY A 141 8.89 -4.00 0.21
CA GLY A 141 10.14 -4.69 0.48
C GLY A 141 10.81 -4.20 1.77
N VAL A 142 10.87 -2.88 1.96
CA VAL A 142 11.41 -2.28 3.19
C VAL A 142 10.57 -2.65 4.41
N ALA A 143 9.24 -2.55 4.32
CA ALA A 143 8.35 -2.92 5.43
C ALA A 143 8.50 -4.41 5.80
N TRP A 144 8.64 -5.28 4.79
CA TRP A 144 8.86 -6.70 5.00
C TRP A 144 10.19 -6.98 5.70
N LEU A 145 11.30 -6.36 5.27
CA LEU A 145 12.60 -6.48 5.91
C LEU A 145 12.56 -6.03 7.38
N ILE A 146 11.89 -4.93 7.68
CA ILE A 146 11.73 -4.44 9.05
C ILE A 146 10.86 -5.40 9.88
N SER A 147 9.87 -6.03 9.27
CA SER A 147 9.02 -7.00 9.97
C SER A 147 9.77 -8.26 10.40
N LEU A 148 10.90 -8.58 9.74
CA LEU A 148 11.77 -9.70 10.10
C LEU A 148 12.63 -9.41 11.35
N VAL A 149 12.79 -8.15 11.73
CA VAL A 149 13.51 -7.79 12.96
C VAL A 149 12.76 -8.37 14.16
N PRO A 150 13.43 -9.16 15.03
CA PRO A 150 12.79 -9.76 16.19
C PRO A 150 12.08 -8.70 17.04
N ARG A 151 10.94 -9.08 17.65
CA ARG A 151 10.17 -8.18 18.50
C ARG A 151 11.04 -7.77 19.69
N LEU A 152 11.18 -6.47 19.90
CA LEU A 152 11.85 -5.90 21.09
C LEU A 152 11.13 -6.29 22.39
N ILE A 153 9.85 -6.61 22.32
CA ILE A 153 9.01 -7.01 23.44
C ILE A 153 8.29 -8.29 23.03
N GLN A 154 8.54 -9.38 23.78
CA GLN A 154 7.78 -10.63 23.65
C GLN A 154 6.37 -10.35 24.19
N LEU A 155 5.43 -10.11 23.28
CA LEU A 155 4.02 -9.99 23.58
C LEU A 155 3.35 -11.32 23.24
N ASP A 156 2.56 -11.79 24.17
CA ASP A 156 1.83 -13.06 24.07
C ASP A 156 1.09 -13.23 22.73
N LYS A 157 0.94 -14.51 22.35
CA LYS A 157 0.29 -15.00 21.14
C LYS A 157 -0.96 -14.20 20.77
N LYS A 158 -1.14 -13.87 19.47
CA LYS A 158 -2.35 -13.30 18.90
C LYS A 158 -3.56 -14.02 19.49
N PRO A 159 -4.53 -13.32 20.09
CA PRO A 159 -5.76 -13.98 20.52
C PRO A 159 -6.42 -14.61 19.29
N ASP A 160 -6.73 -15.89 19.41
CA ASP A 160 -7.43 -16.62 18.36
C ASP A 160 -8.71 -15.87 17.99
N LYS A 161 -8.91 -15.66 16.68
CA LYS A 161 -10.14 -15.08 16.17
C LYS A 161 -11.31 -15.91 16.71
N PRO A 162 -12.34 -15.32 17.35
CA PRO A 162 -13.50 -16.09 17.74
C PRO A 162 -14.09 -16.79 16.52
N PRO A 163 -14.59 -18.04 16.66
CA PRO A 163 -15.19 -18.75 15.55
C PRO A 163 -16.37 -17.90 15.02
N THR A 164 -16.33 -17.66 13.72
CA THR A 164 -17.45 -17.03 12.99
C THR A 164 -18.64 -18.01 13.06
N THR A 165 -19.62 -17.69 13.88
CA THR A 165 -20.95 -18.33 13.87
C THR A 165 -21.77 -17.78 12.73
#